data_27330468452453a404b3f896405fa80e
#
_entry.id   27330468452453a404b3f896405fa80e
#
_cell.length_a   1.000
_cell.length_b   1.000
_cell.length_c   1.000
_cell.angle_alpha   90.00
_cell.angle_beta   90.00
_cell.angle_gamma   90.00
#
_symmetry.space_group_name_H-M   'P 1'
#
loop_
_entity.id
_entity.type
_entity.pdbx_description
1 polymer ?
#
loop_
_entity_poly.entity_id
_entity_poly.type
_entity_poly.pdbx_seq_one_letter_code
_entity_poly.pdbx_strand_id
1 'polypeptide(L)'
;MRHIPGMILVLLFAALGCNIPSASSPPASPTSTPPPATSTPIPKPLDLTHHPLYWFAPLPPQPGGPYNGSDDYISLFDPGSEWTHAANFIQVFKLYGGWVARDSSDDQLRAAMEAIRQRGLALGVEVGPLNPTEDCGLYIEGFAGEEGVETVKRIKALGGDLNFIAFDEPYYYGRFYDGEKACNWTAEKIAQDIDSFIRRVRLVFPNVIIGDIEPVTGPADANAYNDWLDTFRAVNGYDLAFLHLDIDWSDTRWPQKVKTIEQHGKTVGVPIGIIYNGNFQDATDEAWLSILGERVKRYEIENSGDLDHVVFQSWHDKPDRVLPESDPYTFTGFIRTYFENRSALGFQLQNNANAALKKPVRVSSLIDGYPGESAVDGDLGTSWSSGREAPQWIEIDLGETYDIREIRLLPSQFPAGVTVHRVRGKGSGAGGNFVDLHIFEGDTEDSKWLIFAPPEPWLGIQVVRIETTASPSWVAWREIEILR
;
A
#
# COMPACT_ATOMS: atom_id res chain seq x y z
N MET A 1 -39.01 -3.83 -50.75
CA MET A 1 -40.41 -3.52 -50.98
C MET A 1 -41.03 -2.89 -49.74
N ARG A 2 -41.60 -1.75 -49.96
CA ARG A 2 -42.54 -0.85 -49.29
C ARG A 2 -41.89 0.39 -48.64
N HIS A 3 -42.13 1.48 -49.39
CA HIS A 3 -41.98 2.90 -49.04
C HIS A 3 -42.99 3.35 -47.99
N ILE A 4 -42.60 4.33 -47.19
CA ILE A 4 -43.55 5.16 -46.43
C ILE A 4 -43.15 6.62 -46.66
N PRO A 5 -44.08 7.50 -46.99
CA PRO A 5 -43.81 8.90 -47.32
C PRO A 5 -43.89 9.81 -46.10
N GLY A 6 -43.16 10.93 -46.21
CA GLY A 6 -43.12 12.01 -45.23
C GLY A 6 -44.40 12.86 -45.16
N MET A 7 -44.47 13.58 -44.03
CA MET A 7 -45.52 14.60 -43.84
C MET A 7 -44.82 15.89 -43.36
N ILE A 8 -44.92 16.93 -44.23
CA ILE A 8 -44.49 18.31 -43.98
C ILE A 8 -45.66 19.04 -43.34
N LEU A 9 -45.45 19.68 -42.19
CA LEU A 9 -46.45 20.56 -41.58
C LEU A 9 -45.94 22.01 -41.66
N VAL A 10 -46.67 22.81 -42.45
CA VAL A 10 -46.47 24.27 -42.58
C VAL A 10 -47.33 24.95 -41.51
N LEU A 11 -46.77 25.82 -40.70
CA LEU A 11 -47.52 26.68 -39.80
C LEU A 11 -47.37 28.17 -40.22
N LEU A 12 -48.52 28.76 -40.50
CA LEU A 12 -48.67 30.17 -40.84
C LEU A 12 -48.53 31.07 -39.60
N PHE A 13 -47.83 32.18 -39.77
CA PHE A 13 -47.80 33.29 -38.82
C PHE A 13 -49.04 34.19 -38.97
N ALA A 14 -49.73 34.40 -37.86
CA ALA A 14 -50.66 35.52 -37.72
C ALA A 14 -50.12 36.54 -36.73
N ALA A 15 -49.87 37.76 -37.21
CA ALA A 15 -49.47 38.89 -36.39
C ALA A 15 -50.68 39.52 -35.74
N LEU A 16 -50.71 39.61 -34.43
CA LEU A 16 -51.59 40.49 -33.65
C LEU A 16 -50.74 41.44 -32.77
N GLY A 17 -50.81 42.69 -33.09
CA GLY A 17 -50.21 43.76 -32.32
C GLY A 17 -50.96 44.01 -31.02
N CYS A 18 -50.25 44.07 -29.90
CA CYS A 18 -50.75 44.65 -28.65
C CYS A 18 -49.70 45.57 -28.08
N ASN A 19 -50.10 46.83 -27.81
CA ASN A 19 -49.37 47.83 -27.10
C ASN A 19 -49.04 47.40 -25.68
N ILE A 20 -47.79 47.45 -25.31
CA ILE A 20 -47.31 47.20 -23.95
C ILE A 20 -46.78 48.54 -23.36
N PRO A 21 -47.23 48.95 -22.17
CA PRO A 21 -46.70 50.13 -21.51
C PRO A 21 -45.28 49.86 -20.98
N SER A 22 -44.43 50.89 -21.06
CA SER A 22 -43.00 50.86 -20.60
C SER A 22 -42.90 50.50 -19.14
N ALA A 23 -42.34 49.34 -18.86
CA ALA A 23 -41.92 48.96 -17.52
C ALA A 23 -40.51 49.47 -17.26
N SER A 24 -40.31 50.14 -16.11
CA SER A 24 -39.04 50.58 -15.59
C SER A 24 -38.06 49.42 -15.39
N SER A 25 -36.83 49.59 -15.86
CA SER A 25 -35.74 48.61 -15.68
C SER A 25 -35.48 48.30 -14.23
N PRO A 26 -35.32 47.03 -13.82
CA PRO A 26 -34.87 46.69 -12.47
C PRO A 26 -33.42 47.11 -12.26
N PRO A 27 -33.01 47.41 -11.01
CA PRO A 27 -31.65 47.77 -10.70
C PRO A 27 -30.69 46.63 -11.03
N ALA A 28 -29.51 46.99 -11.59
CA ALA A 28 -28.45 46.04 -11.94
C ALA A 28 -28.04 45.21 -10.71
N SER A 29 -28.07 43.90 -10.86
CA SER A 29 -27.51 42.95 -9.86
C SER A 29 -26.02 43.23 -9.67
N PRO A 30 -25.49 43.16 -8.45
CA PRO A 30 -24.07 43.36 -8.20
C PRO A 30 -23.27 42.32 -9.00
N THR A 31 -22.33 42.80 -9.79
CA THR A 31 -21.37 41.96 -10.55
C THR A 31 -20.55 41.18 -9.52
N SER A 32 -20.77 39.86 -9.48
CA SER A 32 -19.92 38.98 -8.70
C SER A 32 -18.49 39.02 -9.28
N THR A 33 -17.56 39.56 -8.50
CA THR A 33 -16.14 39.46 -8.82
C THR A 33 -15.78 37.96 -8.96
N PRO A 34 -15.16 37.50 -10.06
CA PRO A 34 -14.71 36.14 -10.15
C PRO A 34 -13.75 35.84 -8.99
N PRO A 35 -13.80 34.62 -8.40
CA PRO A 35 -12.85 34.24 -7.36
C PRO A 35 -11.42 34.41 -7.90
N PRO A 36 -10.46 34.82 -7.07
CA PRO A 36 -9.06 34.94 -7.49
C PRO A 36 -8.63 33.62 -8.10
N ALA A 37 -7.99 33.71 -9.26
CA ALA A 37 -7.41 32.53 -9.92
C ALA A 37 -6.48 31.84 -8.91
N THR A 38 -6.82 30.62 -8.55
CA THR A 38 -5.95 29.74 -7.76
C THR A 38 -4.64 29.61 -8.54
N SER A 39 -3.58 30.18 -8.01
CA SER A 39 -2.24 30.01 -8.59
C SER A 39 -1.92 28.52 -8.63
N THR A 40 -1.70 27.99 -9.81
CA THR A 40 -1.21 26.60 -9.96
C THR A 40 0.08 26.50 -9.15
N PRO A 41 0.21 25.56 -8.21
CA PRO A 41 1.44 25.38 -7.45
C PRO A 41 2.62 25.22 -8.39
N ILE A 42 3.71 25.92 -8.13
CA ILE A 42 4.97 25.70 -8.87
C ILE A 42 5.46 24.30 -8.46
N PRO A 43 5.72 23.38 -9.43
CA PRO A 43 6.20 22.05 -9.12
C PRO A 43 7.49 22.12 -8.31
N LYS A 44 7.62 21.24 -7.32
CA LYS A 44 8.87 21.05 -6.58
C LYS A 44 9.92 20.54 -7.58
N PRO A 45 11.18 21.06 -7.56
CA PRO A 45 12.25 20.50 -8.39
C PRO A 45 12.50 19.03 -8.05
N LEU A 46 12.72 18.20 -9.07
CA LEU A 46 13.09 16.80 -8.92
C LEU A 46 14.50 16.73 -8.32
N ASP A 47 14.65 16.01 -7.20
CA ASP A 47 15.94 15.75 -6.55
C ASP A 47 16.23 14.24 -6.55
N LEU A 48 17.18 13.83 -7.39
CA LEU A 48 17.67 12.45 -7.49
C LEU A 48 19.06 12.27 -6.85
N THR A 49 19.54 13.26 -6.11
CA THR A 49 20.84 13.19 -5.41
C THR A 49 20.74 12.57 -4.02
N HIS A 50 19.51 12.32 -3.56
CA HIS A 50 19.26 11.72 -2.25
C HIS A 50 19.71 10.25 -2.22
N HIS A 51 20.34 9.83 -1.14
CA HIS A 51 20.72 8.43 -0.90
C HIS A 51 20.27 7.97 0.49
N PRO A 52 19.59 6.81 0.59
CA PRO A 52 19.03 6.03 -0.52
C PRO A 52 17.91 6.76 -1.25
N LEU A 53 17.66 6.38 -2.53
CA LEU A 53 16.45 6.79 -3.24
C LEU A 53 15.25 5.99 -2.72
N TYR A 54 14.21 6.68 -2.33
CA TYR A 54 12.98 6.06 -1.83
C TYR A 54 11.91 6.02 -2.92
N TRP A 55 11.38 4.82 -3.16
CA TRP A 55 10.38 4.52 -4.16
C TRP A 55 9.06 4.16 -3.50
N PHE A 56 7.97 4.57 -4.12
CA PHE A 56 6.62 4.22 -3.70
C PHE A 56 5.84 3.61 -4.87
N ALA A 57 5.33 2.41 -4.66
CA ALA A 57 4.64 1.62 -5.68
C ALA A 57 3.42 0.89 -5.08
N PRO A 58 2.37 1.61 -4.68
CA PRO A 58 1.12 0.97 -4.24
C PRO A 58 0.44 0.29 -5.42
N LEU A 59 -0.23 -0.84 -5.18
CA LEU A 59 -0.93 -1.58 -6.21
C LEU A 59 -2.16 -0.79 -6.70
N PRO A 60 -2.24 -0.48 -8.00
CA PRO A 60 -3.41 0.15 -8.59
C PRO A 60 -4.59 -0.82 -8.73
N PRO A 61 -5.83 -0.31 -8.90
CA PRO A 61 -6.96 -1.15 -9.28
C PRO A 61 -6.69 -1.95 -10.56
N GLN A 62 -7.01 -3.25 -10.54
CA GLN A 62 -6.81 -4.17 -11.66
C GLN A 62 -8.16 -4.82 -12.04
N PRO A 63 -9.02 -4.16 -12.80
CA PRO A 63 -10.33 -4.69 -13.17
C PRO A 63 -10.21 -6.05 -13.90
N GLY A 64 -10.70 -7.12 -13.27
CA GLY A 64 -10.58 -8.48 -13.80
C GLY A 64 -9.22 -9.15 -13.59
N GLY A 65 -8.29 -8.51 -12.89
CA GLY A 65 -7.05 -9.10 -12.42
C GLY A 65 -7.24 -10.00 -11.20
N PRO A 66 -6.18 -10.65 -10.74
CA PRO A 66 -6.22 -11.54 -9.57
C PRO A 66 -6.37 -10.77 -8.25
N TYR A 67 -6.03 -9.49 -8.22
CA TYR A 67 -6.03 -8.64 -7.04
C TYR A 67 -6.81 -7.35 -7.29
N ASN A 68 -7.44 -6.81 -6.25
CA ASN A 68 -8.26 -5.60 -6.36
C ASN A 68 -7.42 -4.31 -6.35
N GLY A 69 -6.21 -4.36 -5.82
CA GLY A 69 -5.41 -3.17 -5.54
C GLY A 69 -5.95 -2.37 -4.35
N SER A 70 -5.38 -1.20 -4.11
CA SER A 70 -5.82 -0.35 -3.02
C SER A 70 -7.10 0.41 -3.40
N ASP A 71 -8.11 0.40 -2.51
CA ASP A 71 -9.45 0.96 -2.76
C ASP A 71 -9.42 2.47 -3.06
N ASP A 72 -8.48 3.18 -2.42
CA ASP A 72 -8.32 4.63 -2.52
C ASP A 72 -7.12 5.06 -3.39
N TYR A 73 -6.55 4.14 -4.19
CA TYR A 73 -5.38 4.41 -5.05
C TYR A 73 -5.55 5.66 -5.93
N ILE A 74 -6.69 5.81 -6.59
CA ILE A 74 -6.96 6.94 -7.48
C ILE A 74 -6.98 8.26 -6.72
N SER A 75 -7.42 8.25 -5.46
CA SER A 75 -7.46 9.44 -4.61
C SER A 75 -6.07 9.97 -4.22
N LEU A 76 -4.99 9.19 -4.41
CA LEU A 76 -3.61 9.72 -4.30
C LEU A 76 -3.36 10.89 -5.25
N PHE A 77 -4.03 10.91 -6.38
CA PHE A 77 -3.82 11.89 -7.45
C PHE A 77 -4.78 13.06 -7.41
N ASP A 78 -5.73 13.05 -6.48
CA ASP A 78 -6.69 14.15 -6.31
C ASP A 78 -5.99 15.42 -5.79
N PRO A 79 -6.45 16.61 -6.20
CA PRO A 79 -5.99 17.85 -5.60
C PRO A 79 -6.32 17.88 -4.10
N GLY A 80 -5.29 18.01 -3.26
CA GLY A 80 -5.46 18.05 -1.80
C GLY A 80 -5.50 16.69 -1.12
N SER A 81 -5.14 15.60 -1.82
CA SER A 81 -4.96 14.29 -1.20
C SER A 81 -3.96 14.34 -0.02
N GLU A 82 -4.31 13.65 1.07
CA GLU A 82 -3.64 13.76 2.37
C GLU A 82 -2.42 12.84 2.47
N TRP A 83 -1.35 13.14 1.71
CA TRP A 83 -0.05 12.45 1.80
C TRP A 83 1.15 13.37 1.48
N THR A 84 1.03 14.63 1.85
CA THR A 84 2.06 15.66 1.56
C THR A 84 3.37 15.39 2.31
N HIS A 85 3.32 14.92 3.56
CA HIS A 85 4.50 14.61 4.35
C HIS A 85 5.21 13.37 3.80
N ALA A 86 4.48 12.28 3.56
CA ALA A 86 5.03 11.07 2.95
C ALA A 86 5.68 11.36 1.59
N ALA A 87 5.02 12.16 0.74
CA ALA A 87 5.55 12.55 -0.56
C ALA A 87 6.84 13.38 -0.49
N ASN A 88 7.10 14.11 0.61
CA ASN A 88 8.35 14.86 0.77
C ASN A 88 9.57 13.96 0.96
N PHE A 89 9.37 12.73 1.38
CA PHE A 89 10.44 11.77 1.61
C PHE A 89 10.69 10.84 0.43
N ILE A 90 9.70 10.68 -0.45
CA ILE A 90 9.78 9.84 -1.64
C ILE A 90 10.43 10.62 -2.79
N GLN A 91 11.24 9.96 -3.60
CA GLN A 91 11.83 10.52 -4.81
C GLN A 91 11.18 9.96 -6.07
N VAL A 92 10.72 8.70 -6.04
CA VAL A 92 10.17 8.02 -7.23
C VAL A 92 8.80 7.43 -6.92
N PHE A 93 7.82 7.74 -7.74
CA PHE A 93 6.54 7.03 -7.78
C PHE A 93 6.53 6.07 -8.95
N LYS A 94 6.43 4.76 -8.69
CA LYS A 94 6.46 3.73 -9.71
C LYS A 94 5.05 3.25 -10.05
N LEU A 95 4.68 3.33 -11.32
CA LEU A 95 3.44 2.78 -11.87
C LEU A 95 3.66 1.36 -12.37
N TYR A 96 2.62 0.54 -12.30
CA TYR A 96 2.59 -0.79 -12.90
C TYR A 96 2.28 -0.71 -14.39
N GLY A 97 3.05 -1.44 -15.20
CA GLY A 97 2.90 -1.45 -16.66
C GLY A 97 1.51 -1.88 -17.11
N GLY A 98 0.91 -2.87 -16.47
CA GLY A 98 -0.46 -3.31 -16.75
C GLY A 98 -1.49 -2.17 -16.56
N TRP A 99 -1.39 -1.43 -15.47
CA TRP A 99 -2.25 -0.28 -15.21
C TRP A 99 -2.07 0.82 -16.26
N VAL A 100 -0.81 1.12 -16.59
CA VAL A 100 -0.49 2.10 -17.65
C VAL A 100 -0.97 1.62 -19.01
N ALA A 101 -0.82 0.34 -19.34
CA ALA A 101 -1.15 -0.19 -20.67
C ALA A 101 -2.67 -0.35 -20.90
N ARG A 102 -3.42 -0.83 -19.88
CA ARG A 102 -4.79 -1.35 -20.06
C ARG A 102 -5.80 -0.84 -19.05
N ASP A 103 -5.43 -0.77 -17.76
CA ASP A 103 -6.41 -0.68 -16.68
C ASP A 103 -6.79 0.76 -16.34
N SER A 104 -5.94 1.75 -16.68
CA SER A 104 -6.23 3.17 -16.52
C SER A 104 -6.88 3.78 -17.75
N SER A 105 -7.83 4.69 -17.53
CA SER A 105 -8.24 5.61 -18.60
C SER A 105 -7.14 6.65 -18.89
N ASP A 106 -7.19 7.30 -20.06
CA ASP A 106 -6.27 8.38 -20.39
C ASP A 106 -6.33 9.53 -19.40
N ASP A 107 -7.52 9.84 -18.88
CA ASP A 107 -7.69 10.93 -17.90
C ASP A 107 -7.11 10.56 -16.54
N GLN A 108 -7.28 9.32 -16.08
CA GLN A 108 -6.66 8.83 -14.85
C GLN A 108 -5.13 8.85 -14.96
N LEU A 109 -4.58 8.38 -16.08
CA LEU A 109 -3.13 8.38 -16.28
C LEU A 109 -2.56 9.80 -16.36
N ARG A 110 -3.25 10.75 -17.05
CA ARG A 110 -2.86 12.17 -17.05
C ARG A 110 -2.89 12.76 -15.65
N ALA A 111 -3.96 12.51 -14.89
CA ALA A 111 -4.09 12.99 -13.51
C ALA A 111 -2.96 12.46 -12.63
N ALA A 112 -2.64 11.18 -12.73
CA ALA A 112 -1.56 10.56 -11.98
C ALA A 112 -0.20 11.18 -12.31
N MET A 113 0.15 11.28 -13.59
CA MET A 113 1.42 11.88 -14.02
C MET A 113 1.55 13.35 -13.59
N GLU A 114 0.48 14.13 -13.70
CA GLU A 114 0.46 15.52 -13.25
C GLU A 114 0.61 15.65 -11.73
N ALA A 115 -0.10 14.83 -10.95
CA ALA A 115 0.00 14.81 -9.50
C ALA A 115 1.40 14.41 -9.00
N ILE A 116 2.03 13.41 -9.64
CA ILE A 116 3.41 13.00 -9.39
C ILE A 116 4.37 14.17 -9.68
N ARG A 117 4.24 14.79 -10.85
CA ARG A 117 5.06 15.95 -11.24
C ARG A 117 4.91 17.13 -10.29
N GLN A 118 3.68 17.45 -9.86
CA GLN A 118 3.42 18.57 -8.93
C GLN A 118 4.06 18.38 -7.57
N ARG A 119 4.17 17.12 -7.11
CA ARG A 119 4.86 16.76 -5.87
C ARG A 119 6.39 16.73 -6.01
N GLY A 120 6.92 16.90 -7.22
CA GLY A 120 8.36 16.83 -7.50
C GLY A 120 8.91 15.41 -7.40
N LEU A 121 8.05 14.42 -7.69
CA LEU A 121 8.45 13.02 -7.73
C LEU A 121 8.85 12.63 -9.17
N ALA A 122 9.84 11.78 -9.30
CA ALA A 122 10.15 11.12 -10.56
C ALA A 122 9.09 10.09 -10.89
N LEU A 123 8.74 10.00 -12.16
CA LEU A 123 7.86 8.96 -12.67
C LEU A 123 8.68 7.72 -13.04
N GLY A 124 8.36 6.58 -12.42
CA GLY A 124 8.84 5.25 -12.79
C GLY A 124 7.72 4.39 -13.39
N VAL A 125 8.10 3.41 -14.21
CA VAL A 125 7.18 2.37 -14.68
C VAL A 125 7.86 1.01 -14.64
N GLU A 126 7.11 -0.02 -14.25
CA GLU A 126 7.55 -1.41 -14.29
C GLU A 126 7.04 -2.08 -15.56
N VAL A 127 7.91 -2.74 -16.32
CA VAL A 127 7.55 -3.40 -17.58
C VAL A 127 8.42 -4.62 -17.84
N GLY A 128 7.84 -5.68 -18.44
CA GLY A 128 8.61 -6.82 -18.96
C GLY A 128 9.33 -6.46 -20.28
N PRO A 129 10.66 -6.58 -20.36
CA PRO A 129 11.42 -6.19 -21.54
C PRO A 129 11.55 -7.31 -22.59
N LEU A 130 11.39 -8.59 -22.19
CA LEU A 130 11.67 -9.71 -23.07
C LEU A 130 10.58 -9.93 -24.12
N ASN A 131 10.99 -10.34 -25.31
CA ASN A 131 10.06 -10.67 -26.38
C ASN A 131 9.69 -12.16 -26.31
N PRO A 132 8.41 -12.51 -26.12
CA PRO A 132 7.99 -13.89 -26.19
C PRO A 132 8.16 -14.42 -27.64
N THR A 133 8.33 -15.73 -27.76
CA THR A 133 8.30 -16.46 -29.03
C THR A 133 7.03 -17.30 -29.15
N GLU A 134 6.80 -17.96 -30.28
CA GLU A 134 5.69 -18.91 -30.41
C GLU A 134 5.82 -20.09 -29.43
N ASP A 135 7.04 -20.48 -29.11
CA ASP A 135 7.34 -21.64 -28.29
C ASP A 135 7.42 -21.33 -26.80
N CYS A 136 7.87 -20.11 -26.41
CA CYS A 136 8.11 -19.80 -25.00
C CYS A 136 7.89 -18.31 -24.68
N GLY A 137 7.73 -17.99 -23.39
CA GLY A 137 7.58 -16.64 -22.86
C GLY A 137 6.16 -16.06 -22.92
N LEU A 138 5.22 -16.70 -23.62
CA LEU A 138 3.84 -16.23 -23.72
C LEU A 138 3.14 -16.33 -22.35
N TYR A 139 2.64 -15.19 -21.88
CA TYR A 139 1.98 -15.01 -20.57
C TYR A 139 2.88 -15.32 -19.37
N ILE A 140 4.19 -15.20 -19.56
CA ILE A 140 5.20 -15.31 -18.50
C ILE A 140 5.63 -13.90 -18.10
N GLU A 141 5.81 -13.68 -16.81
CA GLU A 141 6.37 -12.45 -16.24
C GLU A 141 7.75 -12.16 -16.88
N GLY A 142 8.12 -10.89 -16.97
CA GLY A 142 9.32 -10.51 -17.72
C GLY A 142 9.13 -10.38 -19.24
N PHE A 143 8.09 -11.00 -19.82
CA PHE A 143 7.87 -11.09 -21.26
C PHE A 143 6.69 -10.22 -21.74
N ALA A 144 6.86 -8.91 -21.78
CA ALA A 144 5.88 -7.99 -22.39
C ALA A 144 6.37 -7.37 -23.72
N GLY A 145 7.67 -7.37 -24.00
CA GLY A 145 8.28 -7.00 -25.26
C GLY A 145 7.68 -5.76 -25.95
N GLU A 146 6.92 -5.97 -27.02
CA GLU A 146 6.26 -4.87 -27.76
C GLU A 146 5.26 -4.12 -26.90
N GLU A 147 4.46 -4.79 -26.10
CA GLU A 147 3.49 -4.15 -25.17
C GLU A 147 4.21 -3.23 -24.17
N GLY A 148 5.37 -3.63 -23.67
CA GLY A 148 6.20 -2.78 -22.80
C GLY A 148 6.66 -1.50 -23.50
N VAL A 149 7.02 -1.57 -24.77
CA VAL A 149 7.37 -0.38 -25.57
C VAL A 149 6.14 0.49 -25.82
N GLU A 150 4.98 -0.08 -26.12
CA GLU A 150 3.72 0.68 -26.30
C GLU A 150 3.29 1.35 -25.01
N THR A 151 3.50 0.71 -23.85
CA THR A 151 3.29 1.30 -22.52
C THR A 151 4.10 2.58 -22.37
N VAL A 152 5.38 2.54 -22.69
CA VAL A 152 6.27 3.72 -22.65
C VAL A 152 5.82 4.81 -23.63
N LYS A 153 5.40 4.44 -24.84
CA LYS A 153 4.86 5.37 -25.83
C LYS A 153 3.56 6.03 -25.37
N ARG A 154 2.68 5.30 -24.68
CA ARG A 154 1.44 5.84 -24.13
C ARG A 154 1.71 6.92 -23.09
N ILE A 155 2.67 6.72 -22.17
CA ILE A 155 3.10 7.76 -21.23
C ILE A 155 3.50 9.04 -21.99
N LYS A 156 4.31 8.92 -23.04
CA LYS A 156 4.74 10.07 -23.85
C LYS A 156 3.59 10.75 -24.57
N ALA A 157 2.71 9.97 -25.18
CA ALA A 157 1.55 10.48 -25.93
C ALA A 157 0.58 11.26 -25.04
N LEU A 158 0.50 10.91 -23.76
CA LEU A 158 -0.34 11.58 -22.77
C LEU A 158 0.38 12.73 -22.03
N GLY A 159 1.61 13.09 -22.46
CA GLY A 159 2.36 14.24 -21.94
C GLY A 159 3.20 13.93 -20.69
N GLY A 160 3.38 12.66 -20.33
CA GLY A 160 4.23 12.26 -19.21
C GLY A 160 5.72 12.46 -19.50
N ASP A 161 6.50 12.64 -18.42
CA ASP A 161 7.96 12.68 -18.43
C ASP A 161 8.48 11.50 -17.63
N LEU A 162 8.85 10.41 -18.33
CA LEU A 162 9.28 9.17 -17.72
C LEU A 162 10.76 9.25 -17.35
N ASN A 163 11.05 9.09 -16.07
CA ASN A 163 12.41 9.18 -15.52
C ASN A 163 13.05 7.80 -15.31
N PHE A 164 12.25 6.79 -14.92
CA PHE A 164 12.74 5.45 -14.61
C PHE A 164 11.92 4.36 -15.29
N ILE A 165 12.62 3.31 -15.72
CA ILE A 165 12.03 2.01 -16.08
C ILE A 165 12.68 0.96 -15.17
N ALA A 166 11.86 0.17 -14.48
CA ALA A 166 12.26 -1.02 -13.76
C ALA A 166 11.77 -2.23 -14.55
N PHE A 167 12.66 -3.12 -14.92
CA PHE A 167 12.27 -4.36 -15.58
C PHE A 167 11.65 -5.33 -14.58
N ASP A 168 10.67 -6.08 -15.04
CA ASP A 168 9.86 -6.99 -14.26
C ASP A 168 10.41 -8.41 -14.39
N GLU A 169 11.41 -8.75 -13.60
CA GLU A 169 12.01 -10.07 -13.39
C GLU A 169 12.49 -10.84 -14.65
N PRO A 170 13.10 -10.16 -15.65
CA PRO A 170 13.44 -10.81 -16.92
C PRO A 170 14.50 -11.91 -16.81
N TYR A 171 15.46 -11.76 -15.90
CA TYR A 171 16.53 -12.75 -15.77
C TYR A 171 16.02 -14.04 -15.13
N TYR A 172 15.21 -13.91 -14.07
CA TYR A 172 14.61 -15.07 -13.43
C TYR A 172 13.68 -15.83 -14.37
N TYR A 173 12.71 -15.14 -14.95
CA TYR A 173 11.72 -15.79 -15.82
C TYR A 173 12.28 -16.21 -17.16
N GLY A 174 13.29 -15.51 -17.68
CA GLY A 174 13.97 -15.93 -18.91
C GLY A 174 14.85 -17.16 -18.74
N ARG A 175 15.41 -17.37 -17.51
CA ARG A 175 16.46 -18.38 -17.28
C ARG A 175 16.07 -19.53 -16.35
N PHE A 176 15.43 -19.23 -15.22
CA PHE A 176 15.23 -20.18 -14.11
C PHE A 176 13.81 -20.69 -13.97
N TYR A 177 12.84 -19.96 -14.49
CA TYR A 177 11.46 -20.43 -14.53
C TYR A 177 11.39 -21.73 -15.33
N ASP A 178 10.78 -22.78 -14.73
CA ASP A 178 10.71 -24.16 -15.27
C ASP A 178 9.26 -24.62 -15.55
N GLY A 179 8.28 -23.70 -15.47
CA GLY A 179 6.88 -23.98 -15.73
C GLY A 179 6.55 -24.11 -17.24
N GLU A 180 5.26 -24.15 -17.52
CA GLU A 180 4.78 -24.18 -18.91
C GLU A 180 5.26 -22.94 -19.67
N LYS A 181 5.72 -23.11 -20.91
CA LYS A 181 6.28 -22.06 -21.76
C LYS A 181 7.58 -21.44 -21.24
N ALA A 182 8.31 -22.10 -20.36
CA ALA A 182 9.66 -21.69 -19.95
C ALA A 182 10.60 -21.58 -21.15
N CYS A 183 11.38 -20.49 -21.21
CA CYS A 183 12.34 -20.27 -22.30
C CYS A 183 13.71 -20.91 -22.03
N ASN A 184 14.14 -20.93 -20.77
CA ASN A 184 15.46 -21.45 -20.36
C ASN A 184 16.61 -20.79 -21.16
N TRP A 185 16.55 -19.47 -21.37
CA TRP A 185 17.56 -18.75 -22.12
C TRP A 185 18.87 -18.61 -21.34
N THR A 186 19.97 -18.38 -22.07
CA THR A 186 21.22 -18.00 -21.43
C THR A 186 21.19 -16.54 -20.98
N ALA A 187 22.02 -16.19 -19.99
CA ALA A 187 22.14 -14.82 -19.51
C ALA A 187 22.49 -13.84 -20.62
N GLU A 188 23.38 -14.25 -21.55
CA GLU A 188 23.80 -13.43 -22.69
C GLU A 188 22.63 -13.16 -23.66
N LYS A 189 21.77 -14.16 -23.90
CA LYS A 189 20.59 -13.99 -24.75
C LYS A 189 19.60 -13.01 -24.13
N ILE A 190 19.38 -13.12 -22.80
CA ILE A 190 18.51 -12.20 -22.06
C ILE A 190 19.08 -10.78 -22.10
N ALA A 191 20.39 -10.62 -21.86
CA ALA A 191 21.05 -9.31 -21.92
C ALA A 191 20.92 -8.66 -23.30
N GLN A 192 21.04 -9.44 -24.40
CA GLN A 192 20.87 -8.95 -25.77
C GLN A 192 19.43 -8.53 -26.08
N ASP A 193 18.45 -9.30 -25.59
CA ASP A 193 17.02 -8.99 -25.78
C ASP A 193 16.64 -7.71 -25.04
N ILE A 194 17.12 -7.57 -23.81
CA ILE A 194 16.96 -6.35 -23.01
C ILE A 194 17.62 -5.13 -23.69
N ASP A 195 18.82 -5.23 -24.24
CA ASP A 195 19.46 -4.14 -24.96
C ASP A 195 18.61 -3.70 -26.17
N SER A 196 18.02 -4.64 -26.87
CA SER A 196 17.09 -4.34 -27.96
C SER A 196 15.88 -3.52 -27.48
N PHE A 197 15.30 -3.88 -26.34
CA PHE A 197 14.22 -3.12 -25.70
C PHE A 197 14.70 -1.72 -25.28
N ILE A 198 15.84 -1.61 -24.61
CA ILE A 198 16.43 -0.35 -24.15
C ILE A 198 16.62 0.64 -25.30
N ARG A 199 17.16 0.17 -26.43
CA ARG A 199 17.33 1.02 -27.62
C ARG A 199 16.02 1.60 -28.12
N ARG A 200 14.95 0.81 -28.09
CA ARG A 200 13.63 1.23 -28.55
C ARG A 200 12.99 2.26 -27.61
N VAL A 201 13.02 2.05 -26.30
CA VAL A 201 12.44 2.99 -25.34
C VAL A 201 13.24 4.30 -25.26
N ARG A 202 14.55 4.26 -25.46
CA ARG A 202 15.39 5.47 -25.56
C ARG A 202 15.12 6.34 -26.79
N LEU A 203 14.50 5.80 -27.83
CA LEU A 203 13.97 6.64 -28.92
C LEU A 203 12.79 7.51 -28.47
N VAL A 204 12.05 7.09 -27.42
CA VAL A 204 10.91 7.81 -26.87
C VAL A 204 11.34 8.74 -25.71
N PHE A 205 12.18 8.23 -24.80
CA PHE A 205 12.75 8.93 -23.66
C PHE A 205 14.27 8.73 -23.61
N PRO A 206 15.04 9.62 -24.28
CA PRO A 206 16.50 9.42 -24.43
C PRO A 206 17.29 9.32 -23.14
N ASN A 207 16.81 9.98 -22.07
CA ASN A 207 17.50 10.09 -20.78
C ASN A 207 16.89 9.19 -19.69
N VAL A 208 16.01 8.26 -20.06
CA VAL A 208 15.39 7.38 -19.07
C VAL A 208 16.44 6.48 -18.40
N ILE A 209 16.36 6.41 -17.07
CA ILE A 209 17.20 5.58 -16.20
C ILE A 209 16.57 4.20 -16.15
N ILE A 210 17.34 3.16 -16.46
CA ILE A 210 16.79 1.81 -16.64
C ILE A 210 17.54 0.83 -15.76
N GLY A 211 16.81 0.13 -14.90
CA GLY A 211 17.32 -0.93 -14.05
C GLY A 211 16.39 -2.14 -14.04
N ASP A 212 16.66 -3.04 -13.14
CA ASP A 212 16.08 -4.37 -13.08
C ASP A 212 15.43 -4.63 -11.73
N ILE A 213 14.41 -5.48 -11.69
CA ILE A 213 13.83 -6.10 -10.50
C ILE A 213 14.04 -7.59 -10.66
N GLU A 214 14.49 -8.26 -9.59
CA GLU A 214 14.70 -9.72 -9.65
C GLU A 214 14.33 -10.40 -8.32
N PRO A 215 13.69 -11.58 -8.36
CA PRO A 215 13.27 -12.29 -7.15
C PRO A 215 14.45 -13.05 -6.55
N VAL A 216 14.77 -12.79 -5.29
CA VAL A 216 15.83 -13.54 -4.58
C VAL A 216 15.25 -14.83 -4.00
N THR A 217 15.01 -15.80 -4.87
CA THR A 217 14.33 -17.06 -4.53
C THR A 217 14.93 -18.29 -5.23
N GLY A 218 14.74 -19.46 -4.64
CA GLY A 218 14.98 -20.77 -5.24
C GLY A 218 16.33 -20.94 -5.91
N PRO A 219 16.34 -21.26 -7.21
CA PRO A 219 17.57 -21.51 -7.97
C PRO A 219 18.37 -20.26 -8.27
N ALA A 220 17.75 -19.08 -8.25
CA ALA A 220 18.42 -17.79 -8.43
C ALA A 220 18.90 -17.28 -7.06
N ASP A 221 20.11 -17.65 -6.68
CA ASP A 221 20.77 -17.20 -5.45
C ASP A 221 21.59 -15.91 -5.67
N ALA A 222 22.22 -15.44 -4.60
CA ALA A 222 23.03 -14.22 -4.64
C ALA A 222 24.15 -14.25 -5.72
N ASN A 223 24.76 -15.40 -5.96
CA ASN A 223 25.82 -15.51 -6.97
C ASN A 223 25.26 -15.38 -8.39
N ALA A 224 24.06 -15.93 -8.63
CA ALA A 224 23.40 -15.81 -9.91
C ALA A 224 23.17 -14.34 -10.29
N TYR A 225 22.79 -13.50 -9.34
CA TYR A 225 22.59 -12.06 -9.58
C TYR A 225 23.90 -11.28 -9.72
N ASN A 226 24.95 -11.66 -9.00
CA ASN A 226 26.29 -11.12 -9.23
C ASN A 226 26.77 -11.44 -10.65
N ASP A 227 26.65 -12.71 -11.06
CA ASP A 227 26.98 -13.15 -12.43
C ASP A 227 26.11 -12.46 -13.49
N TRP A 228 24.84 -12.17 -13.16
CA TRP A 228 23.94 -11.43 -14.06
C TRP A 228 24.42 -10.01 -14.33
N LEU A 229 24.75 -9.25 -13.30
CA LEU A 229 25.28 -7.89 -13.46
C LEU A 229 26.56 -7.88 -14.30
N ASP A 230 27.47 -8.81 -14.02
CA ASP A 230 28.73 -8.93 -14.78
C ASP A 230 28.49 -9.34 -16.24
N THR A 231 27.56 -10.28 -16.48
CA THR A 231 27.19 -10.72 -17.82
C THR A 231 26.53 -9.60 -18.63
N PHE A 232 25.60 -8.86 -18.00
CA PHE A 232 24.91 -7.75 -18.67
C PHE A 232 25.92 -6.69 -19.16
N ARG A 233 26.87 -6.31 -18.29
CA ARG A 233 27.97 -5.38 -18.64
C ARG A 233 28.84 -5.96 -19.75
N ALA A 234 29.25 -7.21 -19.64
CA ALA A 234 30.14 -7.84 -20.60
C ALA A 234 29.54 -7.92 -22.02
N VAL A 235 28.22 -8.19 -22.11
CA VAL A 235 27.50 -8.30 -23.38
C VAL A 235 27.21 -6.95 -24.00
N ASN A 236 26.76 -5.97 -23.18
CA ASN A 236 26.20 -4.71 -23.69
C ASN A 236 27.20 -3.53 -23.62
N GLY A 237 28.27 -3.67 -22.85
CA GLY A 237 29.29 -2.62 -22.68
C GLY A 237 28.89 -1.47 -21.77
N TYR A 238 27.78 -1.61 -21.03
CA TYR A 238 27.30 -0.68 -20.01
C TYR A 238 26.50 -1.43 -18.94
N ASP A 239 26.24 -0.79 -17.80
CA ASP A 239 25.53 -1.38 -16.68
C ASP A 239 24.04 -1.11 -16.71
N LEU A 240 23.28 -1.97 -16.05
CA LEU A 240 21.98 -1.59 -15.52
C LEU A 240 22.17 -0.46 -14.50
N ALA A 241 21.24 0.50 -14.47
CA ALA A 241 21.36 1.66 -13.59
C ALA A 241 21.06 1.33 -12.13
N PHE A 242 20.38 0.23 -11.87
CA PHE A 242 20.09 -0.30 -10.54
C PHE A 242 19.59 -1.76 -10.63
N LEU A 243 19.63 -2.47 -9.50
CA LEU A 243 18.98 -3.76 -9.32
C LEU A 243 18.13 -3.70 -8.03
N HIS A 244 16.83 -3.93 -8.16
CA HIS A 244 15.92 -4.09 -7.03
C HIS A 244 15.66 -5.57 -6.76
N LEU A 245 15.68 -5.94 -5.50
CA LEU A 245 15.54 -7.32 -5.05
C LEU A 245 14.13 -7.52 -4.48
N ASP A 246 13.33 -8.37 -5.11
CA ASP A 246 12.10 -8.90 -4.53
C ASP A 246 12.43 -10.17 -3.74
N ILE A 247 12.16 -10.15 -2.45
CA ILE A 247 12.71 -11.11 -1.52
C ILE A 247 11.73 -12.24 -1.26
N ASP A 248 12.19 -13.49 -1.40
CA ASP A 248 11.51 -14.63 -0.79
C ASP A 248 11.69 -14.59 0.74
N TRP A 249 10.73 -13.99 1.41
CA TRP A 249 10.74 -13.79 2.85
C TRP A 249 10.69 -15.09 3.66
N SER A 250 10.35 -16.22 3.03
CA SER A 250 10.37 -17.53 3.67
C SER A 250 11.78 -18.11 3.83
N ASP A 251 12.75 -17.66 3.02
CA ASP A 251 14.16 -18.05 3.20
C ASP A 251 14.79 -17.24 4.34
N THR A 252 14.97 -17.86 5.49
CA THR A 252 15.56 -17.20 6.68
C THR A 252 16.96 -16.60 6.45
N ARG A 253 17.65 -17.00 5.38
CA ARG A 253 19.00 -16.53 4.99
C ARG A 253 18.95 -15.31 4.07
N TRP A 254 17.76 -14.79 3.75
CA TRP A 254 17.62 -13.67 2.84
C TRP A 254 18.52 -12.45 3.20
N PRO A 255 18.75 -12.07 4.48
CA PRO A 255 19.61 -10.91 4.77
C PRO A 255 21.05 -11.11 4.31
N GLN A 256 21.58 -12.32 4.41
CA GLN A 256 22.93 -12.66 3.95
C GLN A 256 23.02 -12.67 2.43
N LYS A 257 22.00 -13.17 1.74
CA LYS A 257 21.92 -13.14 0.28
C LYS A 257 21.92 -11.69 -0.23
N VAL A 258 21.05 -10.85 0.32
CA VAL A 258 21.00 -9.42 -0.02
C VAL A 258 22.33 -8.74 0.25
N LYS A 259 22.96 -9.03 1.40
CA LYS A 259 24.28 -8.44 1.75
C LYS A 259 25.36 -8.82 0.74
N THR A 260 25.33 -10.05 0.23
CA THR A 260 26.26 -10.49 -0.82
C THR A 260 26.05 -9.72 -2.12
N ILE A 261 24.81 -9.51 -2.55
CA ILE A 261 24.49 -8.75 -3.76
C ILE A 261 24.82 -7.26 -3.56
N GLU A 262 24.48 -6.68 -2.41
CA GLU A 262 24.83 -5.30 -2.05
C GLU A 262 26.34 -5.04 -2.15
N GLN A 263 27.16 -5.96 -1.62
CA GLN A 263 28.63 -5.84 -1.67
C GLN A 263 29.15 -5.92 -3.11
N HIS A 264 28.59 -6.80 -3.95
CA HIS A 264 28.95 -6.89 -5.35
C HIS A 264 28.53 -5.63 -6.10
N GLY A 265 27.28 -5.17 -5.91
CA GLY A 265 26.78 -3.92 -6.51
C GLY A 265 27.70 -2.74 -6.24
N LYS A 266 28.14 -2.56 -4.99
CA LYS A 266 29.13 -1.54 -4.60
C LYS A 266 30.47 -1.70 -5.33
N THR A 267 30.91 -2.94 -5.56
CA THR A 267 32.17 -3.22 -6.28
C THR A 267 32.08 -2.86 -7.75
N VAL A 268 30.94 -3.14 -8.37
CA VAL A 268 30.72 -2.89 -9.81
C VAL A 268 30.07 -1.54 -10.11
N GLY A 269 29.63 -0.82 -9.08
CA GLY A 269 29.00 0.50 -9.20
C GLY A 269 27.55 0.47 -9.65
N VAL A 270 26.83 -0.63 -9.39
CA VAL A 270 25.39 -0.78 -9.63
C VAL A 270 24.63 -0.61 -8.33
N PRO A 271 23.78 0.42 -8.18
CA PRO A 271 22.91 0.63 -7.02
C PRO A 271 22.01 -0.57 -6.74
N ILE A 272 21.95 -1.00 -5.47
CA ILE A 272 21.12 -2.12 -5.03
C ILE A 272 20.00 -1.62 -4.15
N GLY A 273 18.77 -2.12 -4.37
CA GLY A 273 17.61 -1.82 -3.56
C GLY A 273 16.85 -3.07 -3.11
N ILE A 274 16.04 -2.93 -2.06
CA ILE A 274 15.09 -3.95 -1.63
C ILE A 274 13.67 -3.45 -1.86
N ILE A 275 12.82 -4.35 -2.35
CA ILE A 275 11.38 -4.17 -2.38
C ILE A 275 10.81 -4.69 -1.06
N TYR A 276 10.37 -3.74 -0.20
CA TYR A 276 9.70 -4.07 1.05
C TYR A 276 8.19 -4.15 0.86
N ASN A 277 7.61 -5.24 1.30
CA ASN A 277 6.18 -5.54 1.28
C ASN A 277 5.77 -6.31 2.54
N GLY A 278 4.49 -6.59 2.75
CA GLY A 278 3.97 -7.49 3.78
C GLY A 278 3.79 -8.92 3.26
N ASN A 279 3.12 -9.77 4.05
CA ASN A 279 2.85 -11.12 3.60
C ASN A 279 1.64 -11.18 2.68
N PHE A 280 1.69 -12.08 1.72
CA PHE A 280 0.60 -12.41 0.81
C PHE A 280 -0.72 -12.77 1.51
N GLN A 281 -0.65 -13.40 2.68
CA GLN A 281 -1.81 -13.94 3.39
C GLN A 281 -2.29 -13.06 4.55
N ASP A 282 -1.70 -11.86 4.71
CA ASP A 282 -2.11 -10.95 5.77
C ASP A 282 -3.56 -10.48 5.54
N ALA A 283 -4.40 -10.67 6.54
CA ALA A 283 -5.84 -10.38 6.43
C ALA A 283 -6.16 -8.89 6.56
N THR A 284 -5.27 -8.11 7.18
CA THR A 284 -5.48 -6.68 7.47
C THR A 284 -4.29 -5.85 7.02
N ASP A 285 -4.52 -4.55 6.76
CA ASP A 285 -3.46 -3.59 6.46
C ASP A 285 -2.43 -3.49 7.58
N GLU A 286 -2.89 -3.53 8.81
CA GLU A 286 -2.04 -3.46 10.00
C GLU A 286 -1.07 -4.64 10.07
N ALA A 287 -1.55 -5.87 9.85
CA ALA A 287 -0.70 -7.05 9.83
C ALA A 287 0.34 -6.92 8.72
N TRP A 288 -0.10 -6.52 7.53
CA TRP A 288 0.77 -6.35 6.36
C TRP A 288 1.85 -5.28 6.60
N LEU A 289 1.47 -4.10 7.09
CA LEU A 289 2.39 -2.99 7.38
C LEU A 289 3.32 -3.31 8.56
N SER A 290 2.85 -4.08 9.55
CA SER A 290 3.66 -4.56 10.66
C SER A 290 4.79 -5.46 10.16
N ILE A 291 4.46 -6.44 9.33
CA ILE A 291 5.46 -7.36 8.73
C ILE A 291 6.44 -6.60 7.84
N LEU A 292 5.97 -5.63 7.04
CA LEU A 292 6.85 -4.76 6.26
C LEU A 292 7.86 -4.04 7.16
N GLY A 293 7.40 -3.46 8.27
CA GLY A 293 8.26 -2.80 9.25
C GLY A 293 9.29 -3.74 9.91
N GLU A 294 8.92 -4.98 10.21
CA GLU A 294 9.85 -5.99 10.72
C GLU A 294 10.95 -6.34 9.71
N ARG A 295 10.61 -6.42 8.41
CA ARG A 295 11.57 -6.66 7.32
C ARG A 295 12.56 -5.53 7.19
N VAL A 296 12.09 -4.28 7.21
CA VAL A 296 12.93 -3.08 7.25
C VAL A 296 13.88 -3.12 8.45
N LYS A 297 13.35 -3.33 9.65
CA LYS A 297 14.14 -3.42 10.88
C LYS A 297 15.21 -4.49 10.78
N ARG A 298 14.83 -5.69 10.33
CA ARG A 298 15.72 -6.83 10.23
C ARG A 298 16.91 -6.56 9.30
N TYR A 299 16.72 -5.86 8.19
CA TYR A 299 17.82 -5.60 7.27
C TYR A 299 18.58 -4.32 7.62
N GLU A 300 17.89 -3.20 7.71
CA GLU A 300 18.53 -1.90 7.82
C GLU A 300 19.14 -1.64 9.21
N ILE A 301 18.54 -2.20 10.28
CA ILE A 301 18.99 -1.98 11.66
C ILE A 301 19.82 -3.17 12.14
N GLU A 302 19.26 -4.38 12.13
CA GLU A 302 19.88 -5.56 12.74
C GLU A 302 21.04 -6.12 11.91
N ASN A 303 20.96 -6.00 10.56
CA ASN A 303 22.00 -6.47 9.64
C ASN A 303 22.84 -5.32 9.05
N SER A 304 22.66 -4.08 9.52
CA SER A 304 23.40 -2.90 9.03
C SER A 304 23.39 -2.82 7.50
N GLY A 305 22.21 -2.96 6.89
CA GLY A 305 22.02 -2.79 5.46
C GLY A 305 22.36 -1.37 5.03
N ASP A 306 23.02 -1.24 3.90
CA ASP A 306 23.45 0.04 3.33
C ASP A 306 23.00 0.10 1.86
N LEU A 307 21.68 0.22 1.71
CA LEU A 307 20.98 0.19 0.43
C LEU A 307 21.11 1.53 -0.30
N ASP A 308 21.20 1.46 -1.62
CA ASP A 308 21.14 2.64 -2.48
C ASP A 308 19.69 3.02 -2.82
N HIS A 309 18.79 2.04 -2.88
CA HIS A 309 17.36 2.24 -3.09
C HIS A 309 16.53 1.48 -2.04
N VAL A 310 15.41 2.08 -1.63
CA VAL A 310 14.38 1.47 -0.77
C VAL A 310 13.06 1.58 -1.48
N VAL A 311 12.40 0.46 -1.73
CA VAL A 311 11.15 0.40 -2.49
C VAL A 311 10.03 -0.07 -1.59
N PHE A 312 9.05 0.79 -1.32
CA PHE A 312 7.81 0.42 -0.64
C PHE A 312 6.78 0.03 -1.71
N GLN A 313 6.50 -1.26 -1.83
CA GLN A 313 5.66 -1.79 -2.89
C GLN A 313 4.62 -2.77 -2.35
N SER A 314 3.39 -2.69 -2.87
CA SER A 314 2.38 -3.72 -2.72
C SER A 314 2.00 -4.29 -4.09
N TRP A 315 1.74 -5.59 -4.18
CA TRP A 315 1.31 -6.29 -5.39
C TRP A 315 0.20 -7.31 -5.13
N HIS A 316 -0.40 -7.24 -3.93
CA HIS A 316 -1.58 -8.01 -3.50
C HIS A 316 -2.68 -7.07 -3.00
N ASP A 317 -3.78 -7.64 -2.49
CA ASP A 317 -4.93 -6.89 -1.96
C ASP A 317 -4.60 -6.01 -0.74
N LYS A 318 -3.41 -6.21 -0.11
CA LYS A 318 -3.00 -5.40 1.04
C LYS A 318 -1.75 -4.57 0.76
N PRO A 319 -1.67 -3.35 1.33
CA PRO A 319 -2.75 -2.68 2.06
C PRO A 319 -3.84 -2.22 1.09
N ASP A 320 -5.10 -2.36 1.49
CA ASP A 320 -6.24 -1.86 0.69
C ASP A 320 -6.43 -0.34 0.84
N ARG A 321 -5.83 0.29 1.87
CA ARG A 321 -5.84 1.73 2.06
C ARG A 321 -4.45 2.34 1.93
N VAL A 322 -4.31 3.32 1.04
CA VAL A 322 -3.08 4.12 0.91
C VAL A 322 -3.16 5.45 1.66
N LEU A 323 -4.35 5.96 1.96
CA LEU A 323 -4.63 7.25 2.60
C LEU A 323 -5.48 7.11 3.87
N PRO A 324 -5.48 8.14 4.75
CA PRO A 324 -4.60 9.32 4.81
C PRO A 324 -3.26 9.01 5.50
N GLU A 325 -2.22 9.84 5.27
CA GLU A 325 -0.92 9.69 5.93
C GLU A 325 -0.93 9.94 7.46
N SER A 326 -2.03 10.47 8.00
CA SER A 326 -2.24 10.66 9.43
C SER A 326 -2.63 9.35 10.14
N ASP A 327 -3.11 8.35 9.42
CA ASP A 327 -3.40 7.01 9.92
C ASP A 327 -2.16 6.12 9.72
N PRO A 328 -1.48 5.63 10.78
CA PRO A 328 -0.29 4.80 10.66
C PRO A 328 -0.54 3.44 9.98
N TYR A 329 -1.81 3.05 9.84
CA TYR A 329 -2.25 1.81 9.20
C TYR A 329 -2.68 1.98 7.74
N THR A 330 -2.28 3.07 7.12
CA THR A 330 -2.31 3.24 5.67
C THR A 330 -0.90 3.16 5.10
N PHE A 331 -0.75 2.94 3.81
CA PHE A 331 0.58 2.82 3.24
C PHE A 331 1.38 4.14 3.31
N THR A 332 0.73 5.27 3.07
CA THR A 332 1.38 6.60 3.23
C THR A 332 1.65 6.94 4.70
N GLY A 333 0.79 6.51 5.62
CA GLY A 333 1.02 6.63 7.06
C GLY A 333 2.21 5.82 7.54
N PHE A 334 2.40 4.62 7.02
CA PHE A 334 3.62 3.83 7.27
C PHE A 334 4.87 4.54 6.77
N ILE A 335 4.86 5.06 5.53
CA ILE A 335 6.00 5.82 4.98
C ILE A 335 6.33 7.01 5.88
N ARG A 336 5.32 7.79 6.28
CA ARG A 336 5.52 8.88 7.23
C ARG A 336 6.19 8.41 8.52
N THR A 337 5.71 7.31 9.11
CA THR A 337 6.28 6.72 10.33
C THR A 337 7.72 6.28 10.13
N TYR A 338 8.04 5.66 9.00
CA TYR A 338 9.39 5.25 8.65
C TYR A 338 10.40 6.41 8.71
N PHE A 339 10.04 7.58 8.23
CA PHE A 339 10.94 8.74 8.18
C PHE A 339 10.95 9.55 9.47
N GLU A 340 9.79 9.81 10.05
CA GLU A 340 9.69 10.65 11.25
C GLU A 340 10.16 9.91 12.51
N ASN A 341 10.11 8.59 12.51
CA ASN A 341 10.40 7.78 13.67
C ASN A 341 11.08 6.45 13.34
N ARG A 342 12.12 6.49 12.49
CA ARG A 342 12.83 5.29 12.02
C ARG A 342 13.38 4.42 13.16
N SER A 343 13.86 5.05 14.23
CA SER A 343 14.24 4.34 15.46
C SER A 343 13.05 3.73 16.20
N ALA A 344 11.86 4.25 15.98
CA ALA A 344 10.62 3.75 16.54
C ALA A 344 9.91 2.75 15.62
N LEU A 345 10.30 2.56 14.35
CA LEU A 345 9.82 1.41 13.57
C LEU A 345 10.11 0.09 14.28
N GLY A 346 11.30 -0.03 14.88
CA GLY A 346 11.59 -1.12 15.80
C GLY A 346 10.88 -1.01 17.15
N PHE A 347 10.53 0.18 17.59
CA PHE A 347 9.89 0.45 18.88
C PHE A 347 8.38 0.52 18.78
N GLN A 348 7.80 1.05 17.71
CA GLN A 348 6.35 1.05 17.51
C GLN A 348 5.79 -0.32 17.15
N LEU A 349 6.51 -1.14 16.40
CA LEU A 349 6.12 -2.53 16.19
C LEU A 349 6.30 -3.39 17.44
N GLN A 350 7.27 -3.08 18.31
CA GLN A 350 7.36 -3.65 19.66
C GLN A 350 6.42 -2.96 20.65
N ASN A 351 6.09 -1.68 20.46
CA ASN A 351 5.16 -0.94 21.29
C ASN A 351 3.69 -1.13 20.88
N ASN A 352 3.44 -1.46 19.62
CA ASN A 352 2.14 -1.95 19.12
C ASN A 352 2.02 -3.46 19.22
N ALA A 353 2.98 -4.16 19.82
CA ALA A 353 2.80 -5.56 20.15
C ALA A 353 1.56 -5.68 21.02
N ASN A 354 0.58 -6.42 20.56
CA ASN A 354 -0.63 -6.71 21.33
C ASN A 354 -0.23 -7.38 22.65
N ALA A 355 -0.20 -6.59 23.73
CA ALA A 355 0.17 -7.08 25.06
C ALA A 355 -0.84 -8.09 25.61
N ALA A 356 -2.03 -8.16 25.02
CA ALA A 356 -3.07 -9.11 25.39
C ALA A 356 -2.91 -10.47 24.71
N LEU A 357 -2.14 -10.56 23.60
CA LEU A 357 -2.07 -11.77 22.78
C LEU A 357 -1.64 -13.00 23.59
N LYS A 358 -2.50 -14.01 23.60
CA LYS A 358 -2.32 -15.29 24.33
C LYS A 358 -2.03 -15.15 25.83
N LYS A 359 -2.51 -14.06 26.42
CA LYS A 359 -2.38 -13.81 27.87
C LYS A 359 -3.47 -14.53 28.67
N PRO A 360 -3.21 -14.80 29.96
CA PRO A 360 -4.22 -15.38 30.84
C PRO A 360 -5.42 -14.46 30.98
N VAL A 361 -6.61 -15.04 30.84
CA VAL A 361 -7.87 -14.32 31.00
C VAL A 361 -8.71 -14.90 32.13
N ARG A 362 -9.57 -14.04 32.72
CA ARG A 362 -10.65 -14.41 33.58
C ARG A 362 -11.94 -13.80 33.06
N VAL A 363 -13.03 -14.52 33.16
CA VAL A 363 -14.32 -14.09 32.65
C VAL A 363 -15.41 -14.23 33.68
N SER A 364 -16.45 -13.40 33.58
CA SER A 364 -17.60 -13.44 34.47
C SER A 364 -18.42 -14.71 34.28
N SER A 365 -18.55 -15.20 33.08
CA SER A 365 -19.18 -16.44 32.65
C SER A 365 -18.69 -16.85 31.28
N LEU A 366 -18.92 -18.10 30.88
CA LEU A 366 -18.67 -18.59 29.53
C LEU A 366 -19.69 -19.67 29.17
N ILE A 367 -19.84 -19.93 27.88
CA ILE A 367 -20.60 -21.04 27.33
C ILE A 367 -19.63 -22.05 26.73
N ASP A 368 -19.95 -23.32 26.73
CA ASP A 368 -19.12 -24.38 26.18
C ASP A 368 -18.78 -24.12 24.71
N GLY A 369 -17.49 -24.27 24.38
CA GLY A 369 -16.96 -24.01 23.05
C GLY A 369 -16.53 -22.57 22.77
N TYR A 370 -16.76 -21.62 23.71
CA TYR A 370 -16.40 -20.21 23.55
C TYR A 370 -15.61 -19.70 24.77
N PRO A 371 -14.39 -20.20 25.00
CA PRO A 371 -13.58 -19.87 26.17
C PRO A 371 -13.07 -18.42 26.13
N GLY A 372 -12.70 -17.89 27.30
CA GLY A 372 -12.19 -16.52 27.42
C GLY A 372 -10.93 -16.25 26.60
N GLU A 373 -10.08 -17.24 26.49
CA GLU A 373 -8.82 -17.21 25.74
C GLU A 373 -9.00 -16.92 24.23
N SER A 374 -10.17 -17.28 23.67
CA SER A 374 -10.54 -16.97 22.30
C SER A 374 -10.78 -15.46 22.02
N ALA A 375 -10.78 -14.63 23.04
CA ALA A 375 -10.84 -13.18 22.86
C ALA A 375 -9.46 -12.52 22.80
N VAL A 376 -8.37 -13.30 22.90
CA VAL A 376 -6.98 -12.82 22.88
C VAL A 376 -6.04 -13.81 22.16
N ASP A 377 -6.55 -14.66 21.29
CA ASP A 377 -5.77 -15.73 20.63
C ASP A 377 -5.15 -15.28 19.29
N GLY A 378 -5.59 -14.15 18.75
CA GLY A 378 -5.15 -13.61 17.45
C GLY A 378 -5.92 -14.19 16.28
N ASP A 379 -6.99 -14.97 16.51
CA ASP A 379 -7.86 -15.54 15.47
C ASP A 379 -9.23 -14.87 15.47
N LEU A 380 -9.49 -13.97 14.53
CA LEU A 380 -10.75 -13.23 14.41
C LEU A 380 -11.96 -14.13 14.11
N GLY A 381 -11.73 -15.40 13.75
CA GLY A 381 -12.77 -16.43 13.51
C GLY A 381 -13.26 -17.10 14.79
N THR A 382 -12.53 -16.98 15.89
CA THR A 382 -12.92 -17.51 17.20
C THR A 382 -13.61 -16.41 18.05
N SER A 383 -14.15 -16.76 19.20
CA SER A 383 -14.70 -15.76 20.14
C SER A 383 -14.90 -16.34 21.55
N TRP A 384 -14.75 -15.48 22.55
CA TRP A 384 -15.36 -15.71 23.85
C TRP A 384 -16.83 -15.29 23.81
N SER A 385 -17.69 -16.09 24.43
CA SER A 385 -19.07 -15.70 24.71
C SER A 385 -19.44 -15.99 26.16
N SER A 386 -19.99 -15.00 26.82
CA SER A 386 -20.50 -15.15 28.19
C SER A 386 -21.73 -16.07 28.28
N GLY A 387 -22.45 -16.27 27.17
CA GLY A 387 -23.75 -16.94 27.14
C GLY A 387 -24.84 -16.21 27.96
N ARG A 388 -24.62 -14.94 28.28
CA ARG A 388 -25.51 -14.14 29.16
C ARG A 388 -25.55 -12.68 28.69
N GLU A 389 -26.66 -12.04 29.06
CA GLU A 389 -26.85 -10.60 28.91
C GLU A 389 -25.94 -9.79 29.86
N ALA A 390 -25.76 -8.52 29.54
CA ALA A 390 -25.04 -7.60 30.44
C ALA A 390 -25.69 -7.52 31.84
N PRO A 391 -24.92 -7.28 32.94
CA PRO A 391 -23.49 -6.98 32.91
C PRO A 391 -22.59 -8.24 32.84
N GLN A 392 -21.56 -8.19 32.04
CA GLN A 392 -20.52 -9.23 31.94
C GLN A 392 -19.15 -8.58 31.80
N TRP A 393 -18.10 -9.31 32.14
CA TRP A 393 -16.74 -8.80 32.03
C TRP A 393 -15.73 -9.88 31.60
N ILE A 394 -14.67 -9.42 30.98
CA ILE A 394 -13.43 -10.16 30.73
C ILE A 394 -12.24 -9.37 31.29
N GLU A 395 -11.32 -10.07 31.93
CA GLU A 395 -10.12 -9.52 32.57
C GLU A 395 -8.89 -10.21 31.98
N ILE A 396 -7.92 -9.44 31.54
CA ILE A 396 -6.72 -9.88 30.87
C ILE A 396 -5.53 -9.49 31.74
N ASP A 397 -4.71 -10.46 32.17
CA ASP A 397 -3.47 -10.23 32.91
C ASP A 397 -2.31 -10.17 31.91
N LEU A 398 -1.76 -9.00 31.67
CA LEU A 398 -0.67 -8.78 30.73
C LEU A 398 0.68 -9.38 31.19
N GLY A 399 0.73 -9.86 32.45
CA GLY A 399 1.90 -10.51 33.04
C GLY A 399 2.93 -9.53 33.62
N GLU A 400 3.10 -8.38 33.03
CA GLU A 400 3.93 -7.27 33.51
C GLU A 400 3.24 -5.93 33.27
N THR A 401 3.82 -4.82 33.72
CA THR A 401 3.23 -3.50 33.53
C THR A 401 3.64 -2.91 32.19
N TYR A 402 2.65 -2.35 31.47
CA TYR A 402 2.84 -1.66 30.21
C TYR A 402 2.24 -0.26 30.23
N ASP A 403 2.78 0.60 29.41
CA ASP A 403 2.20 1.89 29.07
C ASP A 403 1.34 1.69 27.81
N ILE A 404 0.01 1.71 28.00
CA ILE A 404 -0.97 1.38 26.97
C ILE A 404 -1.22 2.62 26.09
N ARG A 405 -1.05 2.48 24.78
CA ARG A 405 -1.24 3.55 23.78
C ARG A 405 -2.54 3.43 23.00
N GLU A 406 -3.09 2.22 22.89
CA GLU A 406 -4.34 1.98 22.17
C GLU A 406 -5.02 0.73 22.70
N ILE A 407 -6.34 0.72 22.63
CA ILE A 407 -7.15 -0.48 22.87
C ILE A 407 -8.13 -0.67 21.72
N ARG A 408 -8.28 -1.93 21.31
CA ARG A 408 -9.18 -2.34 20.23
C ARG A 408 -10.03 -3.50 20.70
N LEU A 409 -11.33 -3.40 20.46
CA LEU A 409 -12.30 -4.42 20.84
C LEU A 409 -13.06 -4.84 19.58
N LEU A 410 -13.01 -6.12 19.23
CA LEU A 410 -13.79 -6.70 18.12
C LEU A 410 -14.98 -7.47 18.68
N PRO A 411 -16.18 -6.92 18.63
CA PRO A 411 -17.36 -7.56 19.20
C PRO A 411 -17.87 -8.72 18.33
N SER A 412 -18.46 -9.73 19.00
CA SER A 412 -19.38 -10.68 18.39
C SER A 412 -20.80 -10.28 18.81
N GLN A 413 -21.41 -9.35 18.05
CA GLN A 413 -22.60 -8.60 18.45
C GLN A 413 -23.77 -8.83 17.51
N PHE A 414 -24.77 -9.63 17.95
CA PHE A 414 -26.00 -9.80 17.22
C PHE A 414 -27.20 -9.93 18.18
N PRO A 415 -28.27 -9.09 18.05
CA PRO A 415 -28.39 -8.00 17.06
C PRO A 415 -27.47 -6.81 17.34
N ALA A 416 -27.23 -5.99 16.33
CA ALA A 416 -26.57 -4.70 16.48
C ALA A 416 -27.43 -3.76 17.35
N GLY A 417 -26.79 -2.81 18.03
CA GLY A 417 -27.47 -1.80 18.82
C GLY A 417 -26.57 -1.14 19.85
N VAL A 418 -27.18 -0.30 20.67
CA VAL A 418 -26.46 0.51 21.68
C VAL A 418 -25.87 -0.38 22.76
N THR A 419 -24.55 -0.22 22.98
CA THR A 419 -23.81 -0.90 24.03
C THR A 419 -23.07 0.10 24.91
N VAL A 420 -22.64 -0.35 26.09
CA VAL A 420 -21.73 0.39 26.97
C VAL A 420 -20.65 -0.58 27.44
N HIS A 421 -19.41 -0.31 27.03
CA HIS A 421 -18.24 -1.10 27.41
C HIS A 421 -17.26 -0.20 28.19
N ARG A 422 -17.04 -0.51 29.44
CA ARG A 422 -16.15 0.21 30.35
C ARG A 422 -14.79 -0.48 30.37
N VAL A 423 -13.74 0.21 29.92
CA VAL A 423 -12.37 -0.25 30.01
C VAL A 423 -11.76 0.23 31.32
N ARG A 424 -11.22 -0.69 32.09
CA ARG A 424 -10.62 -0.42 33.40
C ARG A 424 -9.24 -1.05 33.49
N GLY A 425 -8.30 -0.36 34.11
CA GLY A 425 -6.94 -0.85 34.32
C GLY A 425 -6.53 -0.86 35.76
N LYS A 426 -5.57 -1.72 36.13
CA LYS A 426 -4.83 -1.66 37.38
C LYS A 426 -3.36 -1.98 37.18
N GLY A 427 -2.48 -1.33 37.95
CA GLY A 427 -1.05 -1.59 37.99
C GLY A 427 -0.67 -2.86 38.76
N SER A 428 0.66 -3.07 38.91
CA SER A 428 1.21 -4.20 39.67
C SER A 428 0.91 -4.10 41.14
N GLY A 429 0.44 -5.20 41.73
CA GLY A 429 0.23 -5.36 43.17
C GLY A 429 -1.11 -6.01 43.52
N ALA A 430 -1.09 -6.90 44.50
CA ALA A 430 -2.26 -7.69 44.94
C ALA A 430 -3.42 -6.87 45.57
N GLY A 431 -3.28 -5.55 45.70
CA GLY A 431 -4.25 -4.65 46.32
C GLY A 431 -4.65 -3.45 45.46
N GLY A 432 -4.21 -3.36 44.20
CA GLY A 432 -4.56 -2.24 43.33
C GLY A 432 -6.03 -2.22 42.93
N ASN A 433 -6.70 -1.05 43.11
CA ASN A 433 -8.06 -0.84 42.62
C ASN A 433 -8.03 -0.61 41.09
N PHE A 434 -9.07 -1.11 40.41
CA PHE A 434 -9.31 -0.74 39.03
C PHE A 434 -9.68 0.74 38.93
N VAL A 435 -9.05 1.43 37.99
CA VAL A 435 -9.42 2.79 37.59
C VAL A 435 -10.09 2.74 36.23
N ASP A 436 -11.04 3.61 35.98
CA ASP A 436 -11.67 3.75 34.67
C ASP A 436 -10.67 4.42 33.71
N LEU A 437 -10.44 3.80 32.56
CA LEU A 437 -9.54 4.27 31.50
C LEU A 437 -10.32 4.90 30.34
N HIS A 438 -11.37 4.19 29.87
CA HIS A 438 -12.23 4.64 28.79
C HIS A 438 -13.61 4.02 28.84
N ILE A 439 -14.59 4.63 28.17
CA ILE A 439 -15.92 4.07 27.97
C ILE A 439 -16.27 4.17 26.49
N PHE A 440 -16.48 3.02 25.86
CA PHE A 440 -17.15 2.95 24.58
C PHE A 440 -18.65 2.94 24.79
N GLU A 441 -19.35 3.93 24.26
CA GLU A 441 -20.82 4.06 24.37
C GLU A 441 -21.38 4.46 23.00
N GLY A 442 -22.29 3.68 22.45
CA GLY A 442 -22.94 3.92 21.19
C GLY A 442 -23.33 2.63 20.46
N ASP A 443 -23.70 2.77 19.20
CA ASP A 443 -24.10 1.64 18.38
C ASP A 443 -22.88 0.73 18.10
N THR A 444 -23.09 -0.57 18.35
CA THR A 444 -22.10 -1.63 18.12
C THR A 444 -22.66 -2.65 17.15
N GLU A 445 -21.86 -3.01 16.17
CA GLU A 445 -22.16 -4.00 15.14
C GLU A 445 -21.20 -5.20 15.23
N ASP A 446 -21.65 -6.38 14.77
CA ASP A 446 -20.78 -7.56 14.70
C ASP A 446 -19.54 -7.30 13.83
N SER A 447 -18.39 -7.78 14.29
CA SER A 447 -17.12 -7.71 13.55
C SER A 447 -16.67 -6.30 13.15
N LYS A 448 -17.11 -5.27 13.88
CA LYS A 448 -16.68 -3.88 13.68
C LYS A 448 -15.87 -3.40 14.86
N TRP A 449 -14.60 -3.06 14.63
CA TRP A 449 -13.69 -2.62 15.67
C TRP A 449 -14.15 -1.36 16.41
N LEU A 450 -14.11 -1.42 17.73
CA LEU A 450 -14.16 -0.26 18.60
C LEU A 450 -12.72 0.08 18.98
N ILE A 451 -12.22 1.25 18.58
CA ILE A 451 -10.82 1.64 18.74
C ILE A 451 -10.73 2.93 19.55
N PHE A 452 -9.81 2.97 20.49
CA PHE A 452 -9.49 4.18 21.25
C PHE A 452 -8.00 4.27 21.55
N ALA A 453 -7.39 5.38 21.13
CA ALA A 453 -6.03 5.78 21.48
C ALA A 453 -6.11 6.99 22.42
N PRO A 454 -5.67 6.87 23.70
CA PRO A 454 -5.65 8.01 24.61
C PRO A 454 -4.62 9.06 24.14
N PRO A 455 -4.86 10.36 24.38
CA PRO A 455 -3.91 11.42 23.99
C PRO A 455 -2.56 11.27 24.70
N GLU A 456 -2.53 10.67 25.89
CA GLU A 456 -1.32 10.28 26.61
C GLU A 456 -1.44 8.81 27.03
N PRO A 457 -0.36 8.00 26.95
CA PRO A 457 -0.41 6.59 27.33
C PRO A 457 -0.93 6.37 28.76
N TRP A 458 -1.71 5.32 28.96
CA TRP A 458 -2.10 4.86 30.31
C TRP A 458 -0.91 4.13 30.94
N LEU A 459 -0.26 4.76 31.92
CA LEU A 459 1.00 4.31 32.47
C LEU A 459 0.87 3.13 33.43
N GLY A 460 1.78 2.17 33.33
CA GLY A 460 1.99 1.14 34.34
C GLY A 460 0.83 0.17 34.53
N ILE A 461 0.08 -0.15 33.49
CA ILE A 461 -1.08 -1.07 33.55
C ILE A 461 -0.61 -2.52 33.42
N GLN A 462 -0.99 -3.39 34.35
CA GLN A 462 -0.73 -4.83 34.30
C GLN A 462 -2.00 -5.64 33.99
N VAL A 463 -3.15 -5.20 34.45
CA VAL A 463 -4.41 -5.92 34.20
C VAL A 463 -5.41 -4.98 33.58
N VAL A 464 -6.02 -5.41 32.49
CA VAL A 464 -7.12 -4.69 31.82
C VAL A 464 -8.41 -5.48 31.96
N ARG A 465 -9.52 -4.80 32.33
CA ARG A 465 -10.86 -5.38 32.37
C ARG A 465 -11.78 -4.60 31.45
N ILE A 466 -12.47 -5.34 30.58
CA ILE A 466 -13.57 -4.82 29.78
C ILE A 466 -14.88 -5.28 30.44
N GLU A 467 -15.66 -4.32 30.92
CA GLU A 467 -16.94 -4.55 31.57
C GLU A 467 -18.07 -4.01 30.70
N THR A 468 -18.84 -4.91 30.08
CA THR A 468 -20.02 -4.56 29.30
C THR A 468 -21.19 -4.41 30.24
N THR A 469 -21.70 -3.20 30.42
CA THR A 469 -22.80 -2.86 31.35
C THR A 469 -24.16 -2.76 30.67
N ALA A 470 -24.19 -2.54 29.35
CA ALA A 470 -25.38 -2.58 28.50
C ALA A 470 -25.05 -3.24 27.15
N SER A 471 -25.94 -4.10 26.68
CA SER A 471 -25.87 -4.75 25.36
C SER A 471 -27.25 -5.32 25.01
N PRO A 472 -27.69 -5.23 23.73
CA PRO A 472 -28.92 -5.88 23.28
C PRO A 472 -28.75 -7.38 23.02
N SER A 473 -27.52 -7.91 23.17
CA SER A 473 -27.18 -9.32 22.96
C SER A 473 -26.39 -9.89 24.13
N TRP A 474 -26.10 -11.19 24.10
CA TRP A 474 -25.08 -11.76 24.97
C TRP A 474 -23.74 -11.10 24.75
N VAL A 475 -23.00 -10.91 25.83
CA VAL A 475 -21.69 -10.26 25.75
C VAL A 475 -20.67 -11.27 25.19
N ALA A 476 -20.06 -10.91 24.07
CA ALA A 476 -19.07 -11.75 23.39
C ALA A 476 -18.02 -10.88 22.66
N TRP A 477 -16.78 -11.37 22.65
CA TRP A 477 -15.64 -10.71 21.97
C TRP A 477 -14.95 -11.70 21.05
N ARG A 478 -14.71 -11.29 19.80
CA ARG A 478 -13.88 -12.04 18.85
C ARG A 478 -12.41 -11.83 19.16
N GLU A 479 -12.02 -10.57 19.38
CA GLU A 479 -10.64 -10.23 19.71
C GLU A 479 -10.59 -8.97 20.56
N ILE A 480 -9.59 -8.92 21.45
CA ILE A 480 -9.24 -7.75 22.26
C ILE A 480 -7.73 -7.53 22.10
N GLU A 481 -7.38 -6.40 21.53
CA GLU A 481 -5.99 -5.97 21.40
C GLU A 481 -5.70 -4.84 22.39
N ILE A 482 -4.56 -4.91 23.05
CA ILE A 482 -4.04 -3.91 23.98
C ILE A 482 -2.64 -3.54 23.52
N LEU A 483 -2.52 -2.39 22.85
CA LEU A 483 -1.30 -1.96 22.21
C LEU A 483 -0.47 -1.09 23.18
N ARG A 484 0.83 -1.41 23.27
CA ARG A 484 1.79 -0.76 24.15
C ARG A 484 2.82 0.11 23.41
#